data_e0466e373a41da54afe6b8c01c18a853
#
_entry.id   e0466e373a41da54afe6b8c01c18a853
#
_cell.length_a   1.000
_cell.length_b   1.000
_cell.length_c   1.000
_cell.angle_alpha   90.00
_cell.angle_beta   90.00
_cell.angle_gamma   90.00
#
_symmetry.space_group_name_H-M   'P 1'
#
loop_
_entity.id
_entity.type
_entity.pdbx_description
1 polymer ?
#
loop_
_entity_poly.entity_id
_entity_poly.type
_entity_poly.pdbx_seq_one_letter_code
_entity_poly.pdbx_strand_id
1 'polypeptide(L)'
;MYSIIDYLHNGCLYLHNLAFPKRKRLSQLMIYSTTRCQSRCRHCSIYKKPDKNLSLEDIKSIMLSRCVTPRTTVGLEGGEFILHPQATEIMEWFAHNHPNYTLLSNGLFPERVIEYVSLYQPSHLYLSLDGDRETYQRMRGRDGYDKVMKVVRELKDEVPISLMFCLSPWNSFEDMRFVIDVAKRNGIDIRIGIYGTMDFFDTTSDLLTTKTDEYIRNIPGNIHKTEENYDFVALYDEWRNGRLKLRCQSIFSCLVIHADGEVPLCQNLGVSLGNIHTESLDEIFNSTNSRDLQRKYSAGCNGC
;
A
#
# COMPACT_ATOMS: atom_id res chain seq x y z
N MET A 1 2.99 13.41 -6.67
CA MET A 1 1.82 14.31 -6.38
C MET A 1 0.69 13.98 -7.35
N TYR A 2 -0.56 13.86 -6.89
CA TYR A 2 -1.71 13.70 -7.79
C TYR A 2 -1.94 15.02 -8.56
N SER A 3 -2.07 14.92 -9.87
CA SER A 3 -2.43 16.06 -10.71
C SER A 3 -3.92 16.43 -10.52
N ILE A 4 -4.31 17.64 -10.90
CA ILE A 4 -5.73 18.04 -10.94
C ILE A 4 -6.55 17.06 -11.78
N ILE A 5 -5.95 16.51 -12.84
CA ILE A 5 -6.59 15.53 -13.73
C ILE A 5 -6.89 14.23 -12.97
N ASP A 6 -5.98 13.79 -12.09
CA ASP A 6 -6.17 12.59 -11.26
C ASP A 6 -7.31 12.79 -10.25
N TYR A 7 -7.39 13.96 -9.62
CA TYR A 7 -8.50 14.30 -8.72
C TYR A 7 -9.85 14.32 -9.44
N LEU A 8 -9.91 14.96 -10.63
CA LEU A 8 -11.13 15.00 -11.44
C LEU A 8 -11.51 13.59 -11.91
N HIS A 9 -10.55 12.79 -12.35
CA HIS A 9 -10.79 11.41 -12.76
C HIS A 9 -11.33 10.56 -11.61
N ASN A 10 -10.71 10.62 -10.43
CA ASN A 10 -11.15 9.88 -9.26
C ASN A 10 -12.53 10.34 -8.79
N GLY A 11 -12.83 11.65 -8.86
CA GLY A 11 -14.16 12.18 -8.57
C GLY A 11 -15.23 11.67 -9.54
N CYS A 12 -14.95 11.68 -10.85
CA CYS A 12 -15.84 11.13 -11.87
C CYS A 12 -16.05 9.62 -11.68
N LEU A 13 -14.99 8.88 -11.35
CA LEU A 13 -15.06 7.45 -11.09
C LEU A 13 -15.91 7.13 -9.85
N TYR A 14 -15.75 7.90 -8.79
CA TYR A 14 -16.58 7.77 -7.58
C TYR A 14 -18.06 7.98 -7.90
N LEU A 15 -18.40 9.04 -8.65
CA LEU A 15 -19.78 9.30 -9.08
C LEU A 15 -20.30 8.19 -10.00
N HIS A 16 -19.48 7.69 -10.92
CA HIS A 16 -19.83 6.54 -11.75
C HIS A 16 -20.19 5.31 -10.88
N ASN A 17 -19.38 4.99 -9.89
CA ASN A 17 -19.58 3.82 -9.03
C ASN A 17 -20.82 3.95 -8.14
N LEU A 18 -21.19 5.17 -7.77
CA LEU A 18 -22.47 5.44 -7.08
C LEU A 18 -23.67 5.28 -8.01
N ALA A 19 -23.58 5.80 -9.25
CA ALA A 19 -24.66 5.74 -10.24
C ALA A 19 -24.86 4.33 -10.81
N PHE A 20 -23.77 3.55 -10.95
CA PHE A 20 -23.76 2.22 -11.56
C PHE A 20 -23.20 1.16 -10.58
N PRO A 21 -23.87 0.89 -9.44
CA PRO A 21 -23.31 0.04 -8.38
C PRO A 21 -23.14 -1.44 -8.75
N LYS A 22 -23.66 -1.86 -9.91
CA LYS A 22 -23.47 -3.20 -10.50
C LYS A 22 -22.38 -3.24 -11.59
N ARG A 23 -21.74 -2.09 -11.88
CA ARG A 23 -20.70 -1.94 -12.92
C ARG A 23 -19.60 -1.00 -12.43
N LYS A 24 -19.22 -1.18 -11.17
CA LYS A 24 -18.16 -0.37 -10.56
C LYS A 24 -16.83 -0.61 -11.26
N ARG A 25 -15.96 0.39 -11.21
CA ARG A 25 -14.60 0.36 -11.74
C ARG A 25 -13.60 0.71 -10.65
N LEU A 26 -12.40 0.20 -10.76
CA LEU A 26 -11.32 0.43 -9.81
C LEU A 26 -10.44 1.60 -10.26
N SER A 27 -10.09 2.47 -9.32
CA SER A 27 -8.98 3.41 -9.44
C SER A 27 -7.66 2.74 -9.06
N GLN A 28 -7.71 1.87 -8.04
CA GLN A 28 -6.53 1.20 -7.51
C GLN A 28 -6.84 -0.25 -7.13
N LEU A 29 -5.89 -1.13 -7.41
CA LEU A 29 -5.91 -2.52 -7.04
C LEU A 29 -4.55 -2.89 -6.43
N MET A 30 -4.53 -3.31 -5.17
CA MET A 30 -3.34 -3.80 -4.49
C MET A 30 -3.35 -5.32 -4.46
N ILE A 31 -2.33 -5.95 -5.01
CA ILE A 31 -2.19 -7.41 -5.08
C ILE A 31 -1.05 -7.82 -4.15
N TYR A 32 -1.40 -8.33 -2.96
CA TYR A 32 -0.45 -8.99 -2.06
C TYR A 32 -0.20 -10.41 -2.56
N SER A 33 0.60 -10.51 -3.62
CA SER A 33 0.75 -11.73 -4.41
C SER A 33 1.45 -12.88 -3.70
N THR A 34 2.21 -12.59 -2.63
CA THR A 34 2.97 -13.57 -1.86
C THR A 34 3.03 -13.22 -0.38
N THR A 35 3.06 -14.25 0.48
CA THR A 35 3.38 -14.09 1.91
C THR A 35 4.87 -14.22 2.21
N ARG A 36 5.70 -14.59 1.22
CA ARG A 36 7.15 -14.73 1.40
C ARG A 36 7.78 -13.38 1.72
N CYS A 37 8.56 -13.33 2.80
CA CYS A 37 9.33 -12.14 3.17
C CYS A 37 10.56 -12.54 3.98
N GLN A 38 11.71 -11.95 3.66
CA GLN A 38 12.96 -12.15 4.39
C GLN A 38 13.14 -11.17 5.56
N SER A 39 12.35 -10.08 5.58
CA SER A 39 12.34 -9.11 6.68
C SER A 39 11.67 -9.67 7.94
N ARG A 40 11.99 -9.09 9.08
CA ARG A 40 11.42 -9.41 10.40
C ARG A 40 10.87 -8.15 11.06
N CYS A 41 10.06 -7.39 10.31
CA CYS A 41 9.57 -6.09 10.71
C CYS A 41 8.75 -6.17 12.00
N ARG A 42 8.96 -5.21 12.90
CA ARG A 42 8.21 -5.13 14.17
C ARG A 42 6.73 -4.81 13.97
N HIS A 43 6.41 -4.11 12.90
CA HIS A 43 5.06 -3.68 12.56
C HIS A 43 4.33 -4.64 11.60
N CYS A 44 4.88 -5.82 11.31
CA CYS A 44 4.32 -6.74 10.34
C CYS A 44 4.67 -8.18 10.66
N SER A 45 3.69 -9.07 10.68
CA SER A 45 3.87 -10.49 10.94
C SER A 45 3.70 -11.38 9.72
N ILE A 46 3.67 -10.79 8.50
CA ILE A 46 3.46 -11.56 7.27
C ILE A 46 4.47 -12.70 7.07
N TYR A 47 5.71 -12.50 7.52
CA TYR A 47 6.77 -13.50 7.43
C TYR A 47 6.55 -14.75 8.31
N LYS A 48 5.56 -14.70 9.22
CA LYS A 48 5.14 -15.84 10.06
C LYS A 48 4.00 -16.63 9.44
N LYS A 49 3.34 -16.07 8.41
CA LYS A 49 2.21 -16.73 7.76
C LYS A 49 2.70 -17.91 6.92
N PRO A 50 1.86 -18.92 6.70
CA PRO A 50 2.14 -19.99 5.74
C PRO A 50 2.48 -19.41 4.37
N ASP A 51 3.40 -20.08 3.65
CA ASP A 51 3.77 -19.69 2.29
C ASP A 51 2.58 -19.85 1.34
N LYS A 52 2.07 -18.73 0.84
CA LYS A 52 1.00 -18.66 -0.14
C LYS A 52 1.39 -17.69 -1.27
N ASN A 53 0.99 -18.03 -2.47
CA ASN A 53 1.29 -17.23 -3.66
C ASN A 53 0.12 -17.30 -4.61
N LEU A 54 -0.30 -16.16 -5.16
CA LEU A 54 -1.19 -16.12 -6.31
C LEU A 54 -0.42 -16.55 -7.56
N SER A 55 -0.95 -17.46 -8.33
CA SER A 55 -0.33 -17.83 -9.60
C SER A 55 -0.42 -16.70 -10.64
N LEU A 56 0.42 -16.75 -11.67
CA LEU A 56 0.30 -15.84 -12.81
C LEU A 56 -1.09 -15.94 -13.46
N GLU A 57 -1.69 -17.12 -13.50
CA GLU A 57 -3.03 -17.32 -14.06
C GLU A 57 -4.12 -16.68 -13.18
N ASP A 58 -4.00 -16.74 -11.85
CA ASP A 58 -4.88 -15.99 -10.94
C ASP A 58 -4.80 -14.49 -11.23
N ILE A 59 -3.57 -13.97 -11.34
CA ILE A 59 -3.34 -12.54 -11.63
C ILE A 59 -3.92 -12.16 -12.99
N LYS A 60 -3.73 -12.96 -14.03
CA LYS A 60 -4.34 -12.72 -15.35
C LYS A 60 -5.88 -12.72 -15.27
N SER A 61 -6.46 -13.65 -14.54
CA SER A 61 -7.91 -13.72 -14.33
C SER A 61 -8.44 -12.46 -13.63
N ILE A 62 -7.73 -12.00 -12.59
CA ILE A 62 -8.03 -10.73 -11.91
C ILE A 62 -8.02 -9.57 -12.91
N MET A 63 -6.98 -9.47 -13.72
CA MET A 63 -6.77 -8.36 -14.66
C MET A 63 -7.74 -8.35 -15.84
N LEU A 64 -8.36 -9.48 -16.17
CA LEU A 64 -9.42 -9.58 -17.19
C LEU A 64 -10.79 -9.11 -16.70
N SER A 65 -10.93 -8.80 -15.41
CA SER A 65 -12.18 -8.30 -14.82
C SER A 65 -12.56 -6.93 -15.39
N ARG A 66 -13.86 -6.70 -15.64
CA ARG A 66 -14.37 -5.45 -16.21
C ARG A 66 -14.19 -4.26 -15.28
N CYS A 67 -14.08 -4.50 -13.97
CA CYS A 67 -13.81 -3.46 -12.99
C CYS A 67 -12.36 -2.93 -13.07
N VAL A 68 -11.43 -3.70 -13.64
CA VAL A 68 -10.05 -3.27 -13.93
C VAL A 68 -10.03 -2.61 -15.30
N THR A 69 -9.48 -1.41 -15.38
CA THR A 69 -9.38 -0.63 -16.62
C THR A 69 -7.93 -0.24 -16.88
N PRO A 70 -7.53 0.18 -18.08
CA PRO A 70 -6.17 0.64 -18.34
C PRO A 70 -5.70 1.79 -17.43
N ARG A 71 -6.65 2.51 -16.80
CA ARG A 71 -6.36 3.58 -15.83
C ARG A 71 -6.30 3.11 -14.38
N THR A 72 -6.66 1.87 -14.11
CA THR A 72 -6.54 1.29 -12.77
C THR A 72 -5.05 1.15 -12.44
N THR A 73 -4.58 1.77 -11.37
CA THR A 73 -3.22 1.57 -10.89
C THR A 73 -3.15 0.25 -10.12
N VAL A 74 -2.25 -0.64 -10.52
CA VAL A 74 -2.08 -1.95 -9.86
C VAL A 74 -0.79 -1.96 -9.06
N GLY A 75 -0.89 -2.14 -7.73
CA GLY A 75 0.26 -2.33 -6.86
C GLY A 75 0.64 -3.80 -6.76
N LEU A 76 1.87 -4.14 -7.17
CA LEU A 76 2.47 -5.45 -6.90
C LEU A 76 3.16 -5.40 -5.55
N GLU A 77 2.55 -6.08 -4.60
CA GLU A 77 2.91 -6.08 -3.19
C GLU A 77 2.93 -7.50 -2.63
N GLY A 78 3.07 -7.61 -1.32
CA GLY A 78 3.02 -8.89 -0.63
C GLY A 78 3.83 -8.85 0.66
N GLY A 79 4.50 -9.94 0.99
CA GLY A 79 5.61 -9.93 1.92
C GLY A 79 6.79 -9.17 1.31
N GLU A 80 7.39 -9.76 0.31
CA GLU A 80 8.34 -9.13 -0.62
C GLU A 80 8.08 -9.70 -2.01
N PHE A 81 7.55 -8.89 -2.91
CA PHE A 81 7.12 -9.33 -4.24
C PHE A 81 8.25 -10.04 -5.02
N ILE A 82 9.48 -9.54 -4.97
CA ILE A 82 10.61 -10.15 -5.69
C ILE A 82 10.98 -11.56 -5.22
N LEU A 83 10.41 -12.03 -4.11
CA LEU A 83 10.53 -13.43 -3.65
C LEU A 83 9.41 -14.33 -4.16
N HIS A 84 8.46 -13.78 -4.90
CA HIS A 84 7.41 -14.56 -5.53
C HIS A 84 8.03 -15.57 -6.52
N PRO A 85 7.59 -16.85 -6.53
CA PRO A 85 8.17 -17.87 -7.42
C PRO A 85 8.11 -17.51 -8.91
N GLN A 86 7.08 -16.77 -9.32
CA GLN A 86 6.84 -16.32 -10.68
C GLN A 86 7.00 -14.80 -10.83
N ALA A 87 7.86 -14.15 -10.03
CA ALA A 87 8.02 -12.70 -10.06
C ALA A 87 8.41 -12.18 -11.46
N THR A 88 9.31 -12.87 -12.13
CA THR A 88 9.78 -12.54 -13.49
C THR A 88 8.64 -12.53 -14.48
N GLU A 89 7.90 -13.64 -14.55
CA GLU A 89 6.79 -13.84 -15.50
C GLU A 89 5.65 -12.84 -15.23
N ILE A 90 5.38 -12.53 -13.95
CA ILE A 90 4.36 -11.56 -13.56
C ILE A 90 4.77 -10.15 -14.02
N MET A 91 6.00 -9.72 -13.74
CA MET A 91 6.47 -8.39 -14.16
C MET A 91 6.53 -8.25 -15.68
N GLU A 92 7.01 -9.28 -16.37
CA GLU A 92 7.01 -9.32 -17.83
C GLU A 92 5.59 -9.19 -18.40
N TRP A 93 4.63 -9.91 -17.81
CA TRP A 93 3.24 -9.82 -18.23
C TRP A 93 2.68 -8.42 -18.03
N PHE A 94 2.92 -7.77 -16.84
CA PHE A 94 2.46 -6.41 -16.58
C PHE A 94 3.07 -5.39 -17.51
N ALA A 95 4.37 -5.46 -17.76
CA ALA A 95 5.08 -4.56 -18.66
C ALA A 95 4.45 -4.52 -20.07
N HIS A 96 3.99 -5.69 -20.56
CA HIS A 96 3.40 -5.81 -21.90
C HIS A 96 1.87 -5.51 -21.92
N ASN A 97 1.14 -5.84 -20.86
CA ASN A 97 -0.31 -5.85 -20.90
C ASN A 97 -0.97 -4.74 -20.06
N HIS A 98 -0.31 -4.27 -19.00
CA HIS A 98 -0.84 -3.25 -18.11
C HIS A 98 0.27 -2.39 -17.49
N PRO A 99 0.88 -1.45 -18.24
CA PRO A 99 2.04 -0.69 -17.78
C PRO A 99 1.75 0.27 -16.62
N ASN A 100 0.47 0.51 -16.28
CA ASN A 100 0.08 1.29 -15.10
C ASN A 100 0.13 0.43 -13.82
N TYR A 101 1.29 -0.15 -13.55
CA TYR A 101 1.54 -0.92 -12.33
C TYR A 101 2.71 -0.34 -11.53
N THR A 102 2.71 -0.60 -10.24
CA THR A 102 3.72 -0.14 -9.29
C THR A 102 4.33 -1.32 -8.56
N LEU A 103 5.56 -1.17 -8.08
CA LEU A 103 6.26 -2.17 -7.30
C LEU A 103 6.56 -1.63 -5.91
N LEU A 104 6.22 -2.39 -4.86
CA LEU A 104 6.65 -2.14 -3.49
C LEU A 104 7.72 -3.15 -3.09
N SER A 105 8.86 -2.67 -2.61
CA SER A 105 9.97 -3.50 -2.13
C SER A 105 10.58 -2.99 -0.84
N ASN A 106 11.08 -3.90 -0.02
CA ASN A 106 11.90 -3.58 1.15
C ASN A 106 13.38 -3.31 0.80
N GLY A 107 13.78 -3.48 -0.46
CA GLY A 107 15.11 -3.17 -0.98
C GLY A 107 16.25 -4.07 -0.51
N LEU A 108 15.97 -5.18 0.19
CA LEU A 108 17.02 -6.04 0.77
C LEU A 108 17.78 -6.90 -0.26
N PHE A 109 17.25 -7.02 -1.47
CA PHE A 109 17.91 -7.63 -2.64
C PHE A 109 18.12 -6.59 -3.74
N PRO A 110 19.03 -5.62 -3.54
CA PRO A 110 19.13 -4.44 -4.39
C PRO A 110 19.42 -4.80 -5.85
N GLU A 111 20.28 -5.78 -6.11
CA GLU A 111 20.64 -6.20 -7.47
C GLU A 111 19.38 -6.67 -8.24
N ARG A 112 18.56 -7.48 -7.59
CA ARG A 112 17.34 -8.01 -8.19
C ARG A 112 16.26 -6.95 -8.39
N VAL A 113 16.13 -6.01 -7.44
CA VAL A 113 15.20 -4.87 -7.59
C VAL A 113 15.64 -3.99 -8.77
N ILE A 114 16.95 -3.67 -8.87
CA ILE A 114 17.51 -2.88 -9.96
C ILE A 114 17.25 -3.58 -11.29
N GLU A 115 17.63 -4.85 -11.40
CA GLU A 115 17.41 -5.66 -12.61
C GLU A 115 15.95 -5.64 -13.06
N TYR A 116 15.00 -5.93 -12.15
CA TYR A 116 13.58 -6.01 -12.47
C TYR A 116 12.99 -4.66 -12.88
N VAL A 117 13.36 -3.59 -12.17
CA VAL A 117 12.86 -2.25 -12.47
C VAL A 117 13.42 -1.76 -13.82
N SER A 118 14.72 -1.97 -14.09
CA SER A 118 15.31 -1.57 -15.37
C SER A 118 14.74 -2.36 -16.56
N LEU A 119 14.42 -3.66 -16.39
CA LEU A 119 13.87 -4.50 -17.46
C LEU A 119 12.38 -4.24 -17.71
N TYR A 120 11.59 -4.10 -16.66
CA TYR A 120 10.13 -4.13 -16.76
C TYR A 120 9.44 -2.80 -16.52
N GLN A 121 10.19 -1.74 -16.14
CA GLN A 121 9.76 -0.35 -16.09
C GLN A 121 8.39 -0.13 -15.42
N PRO A 122 8.20 -0.48 -14.12
CA PRO A 122 6.98 -0.14 -13.41
C PRO A 122 6.76 1.38 -13.42
N SER A 123 5.52 1.83 -13.41
CA SER A 123 5.18 3.26 -13.43
C SER A 123 5.66 3.99 -12.15
N HIS A 124 5.91 3.25 -11.07
CA HIS A 124 6.43 3.78 -9.80
C HIS A 124 7.07 2.69 -8.95
N LEU A 125 8.18 3.02 -8.28
CA LEU A 125 8.83 2.17 -7.29
C LEU A 125 8.65 2.74 -5.89
N TYR A 126 8.07 1.95 -4.99
CA TYR A 126 8.00 2.26 -3.57
C TYR A 126 9.07 1.48 -2.81
N LEU A 127 9.91 2.18 -2.04
CA LEU A 127 10.97 1.58 -1.24
C LEU A 127 10.77 1.88 0.24
N SER A 128 10.78 0.84 1.04
CA SER A 128 10.60 0.96 2.49
C SER A 128 11.83 1.53 3.18
N LEU A 129 11.67 2.64 3.92
CA LEU A 129 12.72 3.22 4.75
C LEU A 129 12.11 3.86 6.02
N ASP A 130 12.45 3.34 7.20
CA ASP A 130 11.79 3.71 8.47
C ASP A 130 12.67 4.56 9.40
N GLY A 131 13.78 5.09 8.92
CA GLY A 131 14.72 5.92 9.68
C GLY A 131 16.16 5.78 9.18
N ASP A 132 17.10 6.15 10.02
CA ASP A 132 18.52 5.96 9.77
C ASP A 132 18.92 4.47 9.81
N ARG A 133 20.21 4.16 9.69
CA ARG A 133 20.72 2.79 9.66
C ARG A 133 20.32 1.97 10.91
N GLU A 134 20.43 2.58 12.09
CA GLU A 134 20.15 1.91 13.34
C GLU A 134 18.64 1.66 13.49
N THR A 135 17.83 2.66 13.22
CA THR A 135 16.37 2.57 13.25
C THR A 135 15.87 1.60 12.18
N TYR A 136 16.42 1.64 10.96
CA TYR A 136 16.06 0.68 9.91
C TYR A 136 16.29 -0.77 10.38
N GLN A 137 17.49 -1.06 10.93
CA GLN A 137 17.82 -2.40 11.41
C GLN A 137 16.89 -2.83 12.57
N ARG A 138 16.61 -1.91 13.50
CA ARG A 138 15.71 -2.13 14.64
C ARG A 138 14.28 -2.40 14.18
N MET A 139 13.79 -1.66 13.18
CA MET A 139 12.43 -1.78 12.64
C MET A 139 12.26 -3.01 11.77
N ARG A 140 13.20 -3.28 10.88
CA ARG A 140 13.11 -4.32 9.83
C ARG A 140 13.73 -5.65 10.23
N GLY A 141 14.47 -5.69 11.37
CA GLY A 141 15.17 -6.89 11.85
C GLY A 141 16.27 -7.38 10.91
N ARG A 142 16.76 -6.50 10.03
CA ARG A 142 17.81 -6.76 9.03
C ARG A 142 18.61 -5.49 8.76
N ASP A 143 19.91 -5.63 8.55
CA ASP A 143 20.71 -4.54 8.02
C ASP A 143 20.45 -4.38 6.51
N GLY A 144 19.92 -3.24 6.12
CA GLY A 144 19.49 -3.01 4.74
C GLY A 144 19.52 -1.55 4.30
N TYR A 145 19.89 -0.61 5.16
CA TYR A 145 19.90 0.82 4.82
C TYR A 145 20.70 1.09 3.54
N ASP A 146 21.95 0.63 3.47
CA ASP A 146 22.81 0.83 2.29
C ASP A 146 22.28 0.16 1.05
N LYS A 147 21.57 -0.97 1.20
CA LYS A 147 20.93 -1.69 0.10
C LYS A 147 19.81 -0.86 -0.51
N VAL A 148 18.93 -0.30 0.33
CA VAL A 148 17.87 0.63 -0.11
C VAL A 148 18.50 1.84 -0.80
N MET A 149 19.52 2.45 -0.19
CA MET A 149 20.21 3.60 -0.77
C MET A 149 20.95 3.27 -2.08
N LYS A 150 21.41 2.02 -2.26
CA LYS A 150 21.93 1.56 -3.54
C LYS A 150 20.84 1.57 -4.61
N VAL A 151 19.66 1.01 -4.33
CA VAL A 151 18.52 1.03 -5.26
C VAL A 151 18.14 2.46 -5.64
N VAL A 152 18.04 3.36 -4.64
CA VAL A 152 17.74 4.77 -4.90
C VAL A 152 18.78 5.40 -5.86
N ARG A 153 20.07 5.23 -5.59
CA ARG A 153 21.13 5.82 -6.43
C ARG A 153 21.10 5.35 -7.88
N GLU A 154 20.83 4.05 -8.08
CA GLU A 154 20.85 3.45 -9.42
C GLU A 154 19.59 3.78 -10.23
N LEU A 155 18.41 3.92 -9.56
CA LEU A 155 17.13 3.98 -10.28
C LEU A 155 16.42 5.34 -10.23
N LYS A 156 16.87 6.30 -9.43
CA LYS A 156 16.14 7.57 -9.23
C LYS A 156 15.94 8.40 -10.50
N ASP A 157 16.79 8.22 -11.50
CA ASP A 157 16.73 8.91 -12.79
C ASP A 157 16.04 8.04 -13.88
N GLU A 158 15.69 6.78 -13.57
CA GLU A 158 15.04 5.83 -14.49
C GLU A 158 13.53 5.71 -14.22
N VAL A 159 13.12 5.69 -12.95
CA VAL A 159 11.72 5.49 -12.53
C VAL A 159 11.37 6.42 -11.37
N PRO A 160 10.13 6.93 -11.30
CA PRO A 160 9.67 7.65 -10.12
C PRO A 160 9.78 6.79 -8.85
N ILE A 161 10.46 7.29 -7.82
CA ILE A 161 10.63 6.60 -6.53
C ILE A 161 9.95 7.37 -5.42
N SER A 162 9.25 6.65 -4.53
CA SER A 162 8.84 7.18 -3.22
C SER A 162 9.43 6.32 -2.10
N LEU A 163 10.03 6.95 -1.12
CA LEU A 163 10.34 6.27 0.14
C LEU A 163 9.05 6.07 0.94
N MET A 164 8.86 4.87 1.47
CA MET A 164 7.71 4.51 2.30
C MET A 164 8.14 4.50 3.76
N PHE A 165 7.69 5.49 4.53
CA PHE A 165 7.92 5.60 5.96
C PHE A 165 6.64 5.24 6.72
N CYS A 166 6.74 4.38 7.73
CA CYS A 166 5.64 4.05 8.61
C CYS A 166 5.91 4.60 10.02
N LEU A 167 5.24 5.68 10.38
CA LEU A 167 5.30 6.22 11.74
C LEU A 167 4.69 5.21 12.72
N SER A 168 5.45 4.82 13.73
CA SER A 168 5.10 3.71 14.61
C SER A 168 5.70 3.87 16.02
N PRO A 169 5.31 3.04 17.00
CA PRO A 169 5.91 3.06 18.34
C PRO A 169 7.41 2.73 18.40
N TRP A 170 8.03 2.31 17.32
CA TRP A 170 9.43 1.87 17.27
C TRP A 170 10.37 2.81 16.53
N ASN A 171 9.84 3.88 15.94
CA ASN A 171 10.59 4.97 15.37
C ASN A 171 10.05 6.32 15.86
N SER A 172 10.66 7.41 15.44
CA SER A 172 10.41 8.75 15.97
C SER A 172 10.09 9.76 14.86
N PHE A 173 9.74 10.98 15.26
CA PHE A 173 9.64 12.12 14.35
C PHE A 173 10.98 12.54 13.79
N GLU A 174 12.07 12.34 14.54
CA GLU A 174 13.42 12.57 14.07
C GLU A 174 13.76 11.60 12.95
N ASP A 175 13.38 10.32 13.07
CA ASP A 175 13.51 9.33 12.02
C ASP A 175 12.70 9.72 10.78
N MET A 176 11.48 10.23 10.97
CA MET A 176 10.65 10.72 9.87
C MET A 176 11.33 11.89 9.14
N ARG A 177 11.82 12.90 9.88
CA ARG A 177 12.57 14.03 9.30
C ARG A 177 13.82 13.56 8.57
N PHE A 178 14.54 12.60 9.13
CA PHE A 178 15.70 12.02 8.47
C PHE A 178 15.35 11.43 7.12
N VAL A 179 14.26 10.64 7.02
CA VAL A 179 13.81 10.05 5.76
C VAL A 179 13.34 11.11 4.77
N ILE A 180 12.66 12.17 5.24
CA ILE A 180 12.31 13.34 4.43
C ILE A 180 13.56 13.97 3.81
N ASP A 181 14.59 14.20 4.63
CA ASP A 181 15.84 14.79 4.16
C ASP A 181 16.59 13.89 3.19
N VAL A 182 16.50 12.56 3.37
CA VAL A 182 17.02 11.58 2.40
C VAL A 182 16.28 11.70 1.07
N ALA A 183 14.95 11.75 1.09
CA ALA A 183 14.15 11.90 -0.13
C ALA A 183 14.49 13.21 -0.86
N LYS A 184 14.52 14.34 -0.16
CA LYS A 184 14.87 15.66 -0.72
C LYS A 184 16.27 15.68 -1.35
N ARG A 185 17.28 15.17 -0.64
CA ARG A 185 18.66 15.12 -1.15
C ARG A 185 18.81 14.28 -2.40
N ASN A 186 17.94 13.30 -2.61
CA ASN A 186 17.95 12.44 -3.80
C ASN A 186 16.98 12.90 -4.89
N GLY A 187 16.17 13.95 -4.65
CA GLY A 187 15.15 14.42 -5.60
C GLY A 187 14.00 13.44 -5.82
N ILE A 188 13.67 12.62 -4.83
CA ILE A 188 12.61 11.62 -4.87
C ILE A 188 11.49 11.95 -3.89
N ASP A 189 10.32 11.32 -4.07
CA ASP A 189 9.14 11.54 -3.22
C ASP A 189 9.19 10.70 -1.93
N ILE A 190 8.30 11.01 -0.99
CA ILE A 190 8.10 10.23 0.24
C ILE A 190 6.60 10.02 0.48
N ARG A 191 6.25 8.86 1.00
CA ARG A 191 4.92 8.53 1.50
C ARG A 191 5.00 8.19 2.98
N ILE A 192 4.18 8.86 3.78
CA ILE A 192 4.11 8.63 5.22
C ILE A 192 2.81 7.90 5.52
N GLY A 193 2.94 6.70 6.08
CA GLY A 193 1.86 5.95 6.69
C GLY A 193 1.94 6.06 8.21
N ILE A 194 0.82 5.80 8.86
CA ILE A 194 0.74 5.69 10.33
C ILE A 194 0.42 4.24 10.65
N TYR A 195 1.17 3.67 11.59
CA TYR A 195 0.93 2.33 12.06
C TYR A 195 -0.46 2.22 12.69
N GLY A 196 -1.21 1.25 12.25
CA GLY A 196 -2.53 0.92 12.76
C GLY A 196 -2.70 -0.58 12.97
N THR A 197 -3.79 -0.98 13.60
CA THR A 197 -4.16 -2.39 13.71
C THR A 197 -4.69 -2.87 12.37
N MET A 198 -4.06 -3.90 11.81
CA MET A 198 -4.48 -4.53 10.56
C MET A 198 -4.51 -6.04 10.77
N ASP A 199 -5.66 -6.65 10.57
CA ASP A 199 -5.83 -8.11 10.73
C ASP A 199 -4.90 -8.89 9.80
N PHE A 200 -4.71 -8.40 8.58
CA PHE A 200 -3.84 -9.06 7.61
C PHE A 200 -2.38 -9.15 8.08
N PHE A 201 -1.86 -8.10 8.71
CA PHE A 201 -0.49 -8.06 9.21
C PHE A 201 -0.35 -8.59 10.64
N ASP A 202 -1.46 -9.05 11.25
CA ASP A 202 -1.52 -9.58 12.61
C ASP A 202 -0.95 -8.60 13.65
N THR A 203 -1.45 -7.36 13.59
CA THR A 203 -0.99 -6.23 14.41
C THR A 203 -1.96 -5.90 15.55
N THR A 204 -2.75 -6.86 16.00
CA THR A 204 -3.92 -6.67 16.91
C THR A 204 -3.56 -6.52 18.40
N SER A 205 -2.30 -6.28 18.76
CA SER A 205 -1.93 -6.16 20.19
C SER A 205 -2.36 -4.81 20.77
N ASP A 206 -3.19 -4.82 21.82
CA ASP A 206 -3.68 -3.64 22.55
C ASP A 206 -2.57 -2.69 23.03
N LEU A 207 -1.41 -3.25 23.42
CA LEU A 207 -0.24 -2.48 23.81
C LEU A 207 0.31 -1.60 22.68
N LEU A 208 0.22 -2.07 21.43
CA LEU A 208 0.68 -1.35 20.26
C LEU A 208 -0.26 -0.19 19.93
N THR A 209 -1.57 -0.41 20.05
CA THR A 209 -2.59 0.61 19.83
C THR A 209 -2.40 1.77 20.80
N THR A 210 -2.23 1.50 22.10
CA THR A 210 -2.04 2.53 23.13
C THR A 210 -0.79 3.38 22.87
N LYS A 211 0.33 2.76 22.48
CA LYS A 211 1.57 3.49 22.15
C LYS A 211 1.42 4.32 20.87
N THR A 212 0.72 3.81 19.89
CA THR A 212 0.43 4.56 18.66
C THR A 212 -0.41 5.79 18.99
N ASP A 213 -1.40 5.67 19.88
CA ASP A 213 -2.25 6.75 20.34
C ASP A 213 -1.47 7.87 21.02
N GLU A 214 -0.56 7.50 21.92
CA GLU A 214 0.33 8.47 22.59
C GLU A 214 1.24 9.16 21.56
N TYR A 215 1.76 8.39 20.62
CA TYR A 215 2.61 8.90 19.54
C TYR A 215 1.89 9.95 18.69
N ILE A 216 0.67 9.63 18.24
CA ILE A 216 -0.13 10.49 17.36
C ILE A 216 -0.53 11.78 18.10
N ARG A 217 -0.88 11.71 19.38
CA ARG A 217 -1.21 12.91 20.20
C ARG A 217 -0.04 13.89 20.35
N ASN A 218 1.17 13.38 20.24
CA ASN A 218 2.40 14.18 20.38
C ASN A 218 2.95 14.68 19.03
N ILE A 219 2.20 14.51 17.92
CA ILE A 219 2.59 15.07 16.62
C ILE A 219 2.66 16.60 16.73
N PRO A 220 3.83 17.22 16.48
CA PRO A 220 3.94 18.67 16.51
C PRO A 220 2.98 19.32 15.51
N GLY A 221 2.14 20.25 15.98
CA GLY A 221 1.11 20.89 15.17
C GLY A 221 1.60 21.74 13.98
N ASN A 222 2.91 21.84 13.78
CA ASN A 222 3.54 22.57 12.68
C ASN A 222 4.17 21.65 11.61
N ILE A 223 4.11 20.33 11.79
CA ILE A 223 4.63 19.36 10.78
C ILE A 223 3.95 19.58 9.44
N HIS A 224 2.65 19.82 9.42
CA HIS A 224 1.87 20.04 8.21
C HIS A 224 2.25 21.31 7.41
N LYS A 225 2.95 22.26 8.02
CA LYS A 225 3.31 23.52 7.36
C LYS A 225 4.55 23.43 6.47
N THR A 226 5.26 22.31 6.52
CA THR A 226 6.58 22.20 5.91
C THR A 226 6.63 21.32 4.66
N GLU A 227 5.64 20.45 4.42
CA GLU A 227 5.73 19.43 3.36
C GLU A 227 4.36 18.96 2.83
N GLU A 228 4.24 18.78 1.51
CA GLU A 228 2.99 18.55 0.80
C GLU A 228 2.21 17.27 1.14
N ASN A 229 2.84 16.26 1.73
CA ASN A 229 2.17 14.98 2.03
C ASN A 229 1.87 14.77 3.52
N TYR A 230 2.07 15.79 4.37
CA TYR A 230 1.93 15.65 5.83
C TYR A 230 0.60 16.11 6.38
N ASP A 231 -0.25 16.70 5.57
CA ASP A 231 -1.61 17.07 5.97
C ASP A 231 -2.38 15.86 6.50
N PHE A 232 -2.17 14.69 5.91
CA PHE A 232 -2.78 13.45 6.39
C PHE A 232 -2.36 13.13 7.83
N VAL A 233 -1.08 13.25 8.17
CA VAL A 233 -0.57 12.98 9.52
C VAL A 233 -1.15 13.99 10.50
N ALA A 234 -1.21 15.28 10.13
CA ALA A 234 -1.77 16.34 10.96
C ALA A 234 -3.29 16.17 11.16
N LEU A 235 -4.01 15.77 10.11
CA LEU A 235 -5.47 15.56 10.15
C LEU A 235 -5.86 14.24 10.82
N TYR A 236 -4.94 13.29 10.94
CA TYR A 236 -5.22 11.98 11.52
C TYR A 236 -5.70 12.07 12.98
N ASP A 237 -5.09 12.93 13.80
CA ASP A 237 -5.54 13.14 15.18
C ASP A 237 -6.95 13.76 15.23
N GLU A 238 -7.24 14.72 14.36
CA GLU A 238 -8.57 15.34 14.26
C GLU A 238 -9.64 14.29 13.86
N TRP A 239 -9.32 13.48 12.88
CA TRP A 239 -10.20 12.41 12.40
C TRP A 239 -10.42 11.35 13.49
N ARG A 240 -9.36 10.86 14.11
CA ARG A 240 -9.40 9.83 15.14
C ARG A 240 -10.19 10.24 16.38
N ASN A 241 -10.06 11.50 16.81
CA ASN A 241 -10.80 12.04 17.94
C ASN A 241 -12.24 12.45 17.57
N GLY A 242 -12.71 12.15 16.35
CA GLY A 242 -14.06 12.45 15.87
C GLY A 242 -14.34 13.93 15.62
N ARG A 243 -13.31 14.80 15.68
CA ARG A 243 -13.42 16.22 15.35
C ARG A 243 -13.53 16.43 13.84
N LEU A 244 -12.81 15.64 13.05
CA LEU A 244 -12.93 15.61 11.60
C LEU A 244 -13.73 14.38 11.16
N LYS A 245 -14.90 14.60 10.56
CA LYS A 245 -15.76 13.54 10.04
C LYS A 245 -15.56 13.40 8.53
N LEU A 246 -14.89 12.35 8.11
CA LEU A 246 -14.72 12.01 6.70
C LEU A 246 -15.46 10.73 6.37
N ARG A 247 -16.10 10.69 5.22
CA ARG A 247 -16.65 9.45 4.65
C ARG A 247 -15.53 8.71 3.93
N CYS A 248 -15.38 7.43 4.21
CA CYS A 248 -14.44 6.61 3.45
C CYS A 248 -14.92 6.48 2.00
N GLN A 249 -14.09 6.93 1.06
CA GLN A 249 -14.33 6.81 -0.37
C GLN A 249 -13.52 5.67 -1.01
N SER A 250 -12.41 5.28 -0.39
CA SER A 250 -11.52 4.21 -0.89
C SER A 250 -12.25 2.94 -1.22
N ILE A 251 -13.12 2.45 -0.31
CA ILE A 251 -13.84 1.19 -0.46
C ILE A 251 -14.76 1.13 -1.70
N PHE A 252 -15.04 2.26 -2.36
CA PHE A 252 -15.85 2.30 -3.58
C PHE A 252 -15.04 2.14 -4.87
N SER A 253 -13.71 2.33 -4.82
CA SER A 253 -12.86 2.32 -6.00
C SER A 253 -11.48 1.68 -5.78
N CYS A 254 -11.15 1.25 -4.56
CA CYS A 254 -9.91 0.55 -4.26
C CYS A 254 -10.23 -0.85 -3.75
N LEU A 255 -9.48 -1.85 -4.20
CA LEU A 255 -9.53 -3.22 -3.68
C LEU A 255 -8.13 -3.71 -3.31
N VAL A 256 -8.13 -4.68 -2.42
CA VAL A 256 -6.96 -5.45 -2.04
C VAL A 256 -7.25 -6.92 -2.33
N ILE A 257 -6.27 -7.67 -2.80
CA ILE A 257 -6.34 -9.13 -2.96
C ILE A 257 -5.15 -9.73 -2.24
N HIS A 258 -5.41 -10.69 -1.36
CA HIS A 258 -4.37 -11.38 -0.60
C HIS A 258 -3.85 -12.61 -1.34
N ALA A 259 -2.68 -13.11 -0.93
CA ALA A 259 -2.01 -14.26 -1.54
C ALA A 259 -2.78 -15.59 -1.48
N ASP A 260 -3.85 -15.65 -0.69
CA ASP A 260 -4.79 -16.78 -0.61
C ASP A 260 -6.10 -16.55 -1.38
N GLY A 261 -6.13 -15.51 -2.19
CA GLY A 261 -7.28 -15.15 -2.99
C GLY A 261 -8.35 -14.35 -2.25
N GLU A 262 -8.20 -14.11 -0.97
CA GLU A 262 -9.14 -13.33 -0.17
C GLU A 262 -9.21 -11.87 -0.65
N VAL A 263 -10.42 -11.34 -0.75
CA VAL A 263 -10.71 -9.94 -1.11
C VAL A 263 -11.39 -9.25 0.06
N PRO A 264 -10.66 -8.56 0.94
CA PRO A 264 -11.26 -7.80 2.03
C PRO A 264 -11.93 -6.51 1.52
N LEU A 265 -12.85 -5.96 2.31
CA LEU A 265 -13.48 -4.66 2.04
C LEU A 265 -12.43 -3.52 1.96
N CYS A 266 -11.44 -3.57 2.82
CA CYS A 266 -10.23 -2.74 2.77
C CYS A 266 -9.10 -3.46 3.53
N GLN A 267 -7.86 -2.99 3.37
CA GLN A 267 -6.70 -3.62 4.02
C GLN A 267 -6.72 -3.56 5.56
N ASN A 268 -7.46 -2.62 6.15
CA ASN A 268 -7.48 -2.38 7.60
C ASN A 268 -8.59 -3.15 8.34
N LEU A 269 -9.50 -3.80 7.61
CA LEU A 269 -10.64 -4.49 8.18
C LEU A 269 -10.64 -5.97 7.77
N GLY A 270 -10.78 -6.86 8.74
CA GLY A 270 -10.97 -8.30 8.52
C GLY A 270 -12.37 -8.66 8.00
N VAL A 271 -12.96 -7.82 7.14
CA VAL A 271 -14.29 -8.03 6.58
C VAL A 271 -14.17 -8.49 5.15
N SER A 272 -14.51 -9.75 4.90
CA SER A 272 -14.45 -10.37 3.57
C SER A 272 -15.55 -9.88 2.63
N LEU A 273 -15.18 -9.64 1.38
CA LEU A 273 -16.11 -9.48 0.26
C LEU A 273 -16.31 -10.80 -0.49
N GLY A 274 -15.31 -11.69 -0.50
CA GLY A 274 -15.30 -12.97 -1.20
C GLY A 274 -13.87 -13.46 -1.48
N ASN A 275 -13.73 -14.49 -2.31
CA ASN A 275 -12.43 -15.07 -2.66
C ASN A 275 -12.36 -15.34 -4.16
N ILE A 276 -11.26 -14.92 -4.82
CA ILE A 276 -11.09 -15.04 -6.29
C ILE A 276 -11.00 -16.49 -6.79
N HIS A 277 -10.73 -17.45 -5.91
CA HIS A 277 -10.74 -18.87 -6.29
C HIS A 277 -12.14 -19.48 -6.37
N THR A 278 -13.17 -18.75 -5.88
CA THR A 278 -14.57 -19.22 -5.91
C THR A 278 -15.48 -18.33 -6.73
N GLU A 279 -15.13 -17.05 -6.90
CA GLU A 279 -15.94 -16.06 -7.61
C GLU A 279 -15.01 -15.16 -8.44
N SER A 280 -15.50 -14.62 -9.55
CA SER A 280 -14.74 -13.59 -10.30
C SER A 280 -14.65 -12.28 -9.52
N LEU A 281 -13.59 -11.49 -9.74
CA LEU A 281 -13.44 -10.19 -9.08
C LEU A 281 -14.63 -9.26 -9.39
N ASP A 282 -15.21 -9.34 -10.58
CA ASP A 282 -16.40 -8.58 -10.95
C ASP A 282 -17.62 -8.96 -10.10
N GLU A 283 -17.85 -10.25 -9.86
CA GLU A 283 -18.92 -10.74 -9.00
C GLU A 283 -18.72 -10.29 -7.57
N ILE A 284 -17.53 -10.48 -7.01
CA ILE A 284 -17.17 -10.04 -5.66
C ILE A 284 -17.43 -8.53 -5.50
N PHE A 285 -16.80 -7.70 -6.34
CA PHE A 285 -16.85 -6.24 -6.19
C PHE A 285 -18.25 -5.66 -6.44
N ASN A 286 -19.03 -6.23 -7.36
CA ASN A 286 -20.36 -5.76 -7.71
C ASN A 286 -21.51 -6.48 -6.99
N SER A 287 -21.21 -7.39 -6.05
CA SER A 287 -22.20 -8.15 -5.28
C SER A 287 -23.13 -7.24 -4.44
N THR A 288 -24.26 -7.77 -4.02
CA THR A 288 -25.13 -7.10 -3.05
C THR A 288 -24.41 -6.94 -1.71
N ASN A 289 -23.71 -7.99 -1.25
CA ASN A 289 -22.92 -7.96 -0.03
C ASN A 289 -21.90 -6.81 -0.05
N SER A 290 -21.13 -6.67 -1.14
CA SER A 290 -20.15 -5.58 -1.31
C SER A 290 -20.82 -4.20 -1.16
N ARG A 291 -21.98 -3.99 -1.80
CA ARG A 291 -22.71 -2.72 -1.73
C ARG A 291 -23.22 -2.40 -0.32
N ASP A 292 -23.74 -3.39 0.38
CA ASP A 292 -24.28 -3.22 1.73
C ASP A 292 -23.15 -2.93 2.73
N LEU A 293 -22.02 -3.64 2.62
CA LEU A 293 -20.82 -3.38 3.41
C LEU A 293 -20.23 -1.98 3.10
N GLN A 294 -20.14 -1.59 1.84
CA GLN A 294 -19.68 -0.25 1.46
C GLN A 294 -20.57 0.85 2.05
N ARG A 295 -21.90 0.70 2.02
CA ARG A 295 -22.83 1.65 2.66
C ARG A 295 -22.63 1.71 4.16
N LYS A 296 -22.55 0.56 4.82
CA LYS A 296 -22.36 0.44 6.27
C LYS A 296 -21.08 1.15 6.72
N TYR A 297 -19.94 0.83 6.09
CA TYR A 297 -18.63 1.30 6.53
C TYR A 297 -18.29 2.70 6.01
N SER A 298 -18.87 3.18 4.91
CA SER A 298 -18.66 4.56 4.47
C SER A 298 -19.24 5.61 5.42
N ALA A 299 -20.28 5.25 6.18
CA ALA A 299 -21.00 6.18 7.07
C ALA A 299 -20.38 6.29 8.47
N GLY A 300 -19.59 5.32 8.92
CA GLY A 300 -19.12 5.27 10.30
C GLY A 300 -17.97 4.30 10.53
N CYS A 301 -17.01 4.24 9.59
CA CYS A 301 -15.81 3.42 9.76
C CYS A 301 -14.78 4.13 10.65
N ASN A 302 -14.28 3.42 11.66
CA ASN A 302 -13.16 3.83 12.52
C ASN A 302 -11.96 2.88 12.34
N GLY A 303 -11.86 2.20 11.19
CA GLY A 303 -10.87 1.15 10.95
C GLY A 303 -9.50 1.64 10.45
N CYS A 304 -9.34 2.93 10.18
CA CYS A 304 -8.06 3.47 9.72
C CYS A 304 -7.20 3.98 10.86
#